data_d9cfa197b9ba4269d4cef4a6a9625645
#
_entry.id   d9cfa197b9ba4269d4cef4a6a9625645
#
_cell.length_a   1.000
_cell.length_b   1.000
_cell.length_c   1.000
_cell.angle_alpha   90.00
_cell.angle_beta   90.00
_cell.angle_gamma   90.00
#
_symmetry.space_group_name_H-M   'P 1'
#
loop_
_entity.id
_entity.type
_entity.pdbx_description
1 polymer ?
#
loop_
_entity_poly.entity_id
_entity_poly.type
_entity_poly.pdbx_seq_one_letter_code
_entity_poly.pdbx_strand_id
1 'polypeptide(L)'
;LENTAKDMIQFPWHSRSTTLELISGDIIWTDQGQKGFIKITGLPMNDPTQNQYQVWIVDPLKYEQPVDGGVFDVTRIDKPVIIPINPKLPISKAVGFAITLEQPGGVVVSTQPLLLTAPKERPQITI
;
A
#
# COMPACT_ATOMS: atom_id res chain seq x y z
N LEU A 1 19.91 13.56 -8.28
CA LEU A 1 19.49 13.51 -8.64
C LEU A 1 18.51 13.40 -8.95
N GLU A 2 18.17 13.71 -9.04
CA GLU A 2 17.18 13.65 -9.37
C GLU A 2 16.75 12.86 -10.17
N ASN A 3 17.10 12.22 -10.33
CA ASN A 3 16.57 11.49 -11.11
C ASN A 3 15.41 10.89 -10.84
N THR A 4 14.78 11.50 -10.85
CA THR A 4 13.43 11.22 -10.63
C THR A 4 12.91 10.34 -11.72
N ALA A 5 12.39 9.24 -11.37
CA ALA A 5 11.77 8.36 -12.34
C ALA A 5 10.60 9.11 -12.97
N LYS A 6 10.57 9.13 -14.30
CA LYS A 6 9.49 9.81 -15.01
C LYS A 6 8.17 9.10 -14.84
N ASP A 7 8.19 7.85 -14.42
CA ASP A 7 7.01 7.04 -14.21
C ASP A 7 6.53 7.05 -12.75
N MET A 8 7.04 7.97 -11.95
CA MET A 8 6.60 8.07 -10.56
C MET A 8 5.12 8.34 -10.48
N ILE A 9 4.43 7.54 -9.67
CA ILE A 9 3.00 7.68 -9.44
C ILE A 9 2.76 7.94 -7.96
N GLN A 10 1.68 8.66 -7.67
CA GLN A 10 1.29 9.00 -6.31
C GLN A 10 -0.21 8.82 -6.20
N PHE A 11 -0.63 7.93 -5.30
CA PHE A 11 -2.03 7.59 -5.12
C PHE A 11 -2.44 7.86 -3.69
N PRO A 12 -3.58 8.54 -3.46
CA PRO A 12 -4.09 8.71 -2.10
C PRO A 12 -4.68 7.40 -1.58
N TRP A 13 -4.61 7.22 -0.25
CA TRP A 13 -5.24 6.10 0.42
C TRP A 13 -6.73 6.38 0.62
N HIS A 14 -7.54 5.36 0.42
CA HIS A 14 -8.98 5.41 0.69
C HIS A 14 -9.32 4.32 1.69
N SER A 15 -10.05 4.70 2.73
CA SER A 15 -10.49 3.73 3.74
C SER A 15 -11.58 2.84 3.17
N ARG A 16 -11.49 1.56 3.46
CA ARG A 16 -12.50 0.57 3.12
C ARG A 16 -13.26 0.08 4.35
N SER A 17 -13.02 0.72 5.49
CA SER A 17 -13.62 0.33 6.76
C SER A 17 -14.23 1.55 7.43
N THR A 18 -15.44 1.38 7.99
CA THR A 18 -16.11 2.47 8.69
C THR A 18 -15.40 2.84 9.99
N THR A 19 -14.53 1.98 10.49
CA THR A 19 -13.77 2.26 11.72
C THR A 19 -12.48 3.01 11.44
N LEU A 20 -12.12 3.24 10.17
CA LEU A 20 -10.89 3.90 9.78
C LEU A 20 -11.17 5.16 8.98
N GLU A 21 -12.11 5.98 9.46
CA GLU A 21 -12.57 7.15 8.70
C GLU A 21 -11.55 8.29 8.65
N LEU A 22 -10.62 8.32 9.60
CA LEU A 22 -9.66 9.43 9.69
C LEU A 22 -8.30 9.10 9.08
N ILE A 23 -8.30 8.15 8.15
CA ILE A 23 -7.08 7.80 7.41
C ILE A 23 -6.73 8.94 6.47
N SER A 24 -5.45 9.26 6.40
CA SER A 24 -4.92 10.18 5.39
C SER A 24 -3.54 9.73 4.97
N GLY A 25 -3.12 10.19 3.80
CA GLY A 25 -1.80 9.88 3.27
C GLY A 25 -1.87 9.33 1.87
N ASP A 26 -0.72 8.88 1.40
CA ASP A 26 -0.62 8.41 0.02
C ASP A 26 0.50 7.39 -0.11
N ILE A 27 0.62 6.84 -1.30
CA ILE A 27 1.69 5.95 -1.67
C ILE A 27 2.37 6.54 -2.90
N ILE A 28 3.68 6.48 -2.90
CA ILE A 28 4.51 6.91 -4.02
C ILE A 28 5.27 5.69 -4.52
N TRP A 29 5.23 5.49 -5.83
CA TRP A 29 5.82 4.30 -6.43
C TRP A 29 6.40 4.61 -7.80
N THR A 30 7.47 3.89 -8.16
CA THR A 30 8.01 3.90 -9.52
C THR A 30 8.22 2.46 -10.01
N ASP A 31 7.59 2.14 -11.14
CA ASP A 31 7.78 0.81 -11.76
C ASP A 31 9.22 0.66 -12.22
N GLN A 32 9.79 1.69 -12.78
CA GLN A 32 11.16 1.66 -13.28
C GLN A 32 12.16 1.41 -12.16
N GLY A 33 11.97 2.09 -11.03
CA GLY A 33 12.86 1.95 -9.88
C GLY A 33 12.53 0.77 -8.98
N GLN A 34 11.36 0.15 -9.14
CA GLN A 34 10.89 -0.95 -8.29
C GLN A 34 10.92 -0.60 -6.82
N LYS A 35 10.50 0.62 -6.50
CA LYS A 35 10.52 1.07 -5.11
C LYS A 35 9.48 2.17 -4.90
N GLY A 36 9.19 2.39 -3.63
CA GLY A 36 8.26 3.44 -3.23
C GLY A 36 8.14 3.49 -1.73
N PHE A 37 7.28 4.38 -1.28
CA PHE A 37 7.01 4.60 0.14
C PHE A 37 5.53 4.75 0.37
N ILE A 38 5.08 4.24 1.52
CA ILE A 38 3.76 4.49 2.05
C ILE A 38 3.88 5.59 3.09
N LYS A 39 2.95 6.53 3.07
CA LYS A 39 2.78 7.50 4.14
C LYS A 39 1.35 7.45 4.59
N ILE A 40 1.12 7.12 5.86
CA ILE A 40 -0.24 6.94 6.39
C ILE A 40 -0.33 7.54 7.78
N THR A 41 -1.44 8.23 8.02
CA THR A 41 -1.85 8.70 9.35
C THR A 41 -3.22 8.11 9.64
N GLY A 42 -3.44 7.66 10.87
CA GLY A 42 -4.74 7.21 11.31
C GLY A 42 -4.93 5.70 11.43
N LEU A 43 -3.92 4.92 11.09
CA LEU A 43 -3.99 3.47 11.31
C LEU A 43 -3.78 3.17 12.80
N PRO A 44 -4.58 2.24 13.36
CA PRO A 44 -4.37 1.81 14.75
C PRO A 44 -3.01 1.14 14.95
N MET A 45 -2.48 1.32 16.14
CA MET A 45 -1.27 0.60 16.53
C MET A 45 -1.58 -0.89 16.57
N ASN A 46 -0.60 -1.70 16.21
CA ASN A 46 -0.72 -3.15 16.24
C ASN A 46 0.33 -3.76 17.15
N ASP A 47 0.05 -4.97 17.61
CA ASP A 47 1.00 -5.79 18.35
C ASP A 47 1.62 -6.79 17.38
N PRO A 48 2.92 -6.64 17.04
CA PRO A 48 3.53 -7.51 16.02
C PRO A 48 3.58 -8.98 16.40
N THR A 49 3.35 -9.32 17.68
CA THR A 49 3.28 -10.72 18.09
C THR A 49 1.92 -11.33 17.76
N GLN A 50 0.92 -10.50 17.47
CA GLN A 50 -0.44 -10.93 17.17
C GLN A 50 -0.78 -10.76 15.69
N ASN A 51 -0.37 -9.62 15.11
CA ASN A 51 -0.66 -9.33 13.70
C ASN A 51 0.27 -8.24 13.19
N GLN A 52 0.33 -8.12 11.87
CA GLN A 52 1.06 -7.05 11.20
C GLN A 52 0.27 -6.58 10.00
N TYR A 53 0.43 -5.31 9.65
CA TYR A 53 -0.10 -4.78 8.41
C TYR A 53 0.75 -5.28 7.25
N GLN A 54 0.11 -5.48 6.10
CA GLN A 54 0.81 -5.91 4.90
C GLN A 54 0.34 -5.05 3.72
N VAL A 55 1.30 -4.59 2.92
CA VAL A 55 0.99 -3.82 1.72
C VAL A 55 1.03 -4.76 0.51
N TRP A 56 0.10 -4.53 -0.41
CA TRP A 56 -0.08 -5.33 -1.61
C TRP A 56 0.03 -4.44 -2.83
N ILE A 57 0.65 -4.96 -3.88
CA ILE A 57 0.83 -4.26 -5.15
C ILE A 57 0.00 -4.99 -6.20
N VAL A 58 -0.87 -4.25 -6.89
CA VAL A 58 -1.76 -4.81 -7.88
C VAL A 58 -1.16 -4.60 -9.26
N ASP A 59 -0.80 -5.70 -9.91
CA ASP A 59 -0.19 -5.70 -11.25
C ASP A 59 -0.88 -6.79 -12.08
N PRO A 60 -2.11 -6.53 -12.55
CA PRO A 60 -2.95 -7.57 -13.15
C PRO A 60 -2.49 -8.04 -14.51
N LEU A 61 -1.62 -7.28 -15.18
CA LEU A 61 -1.07 -7.73 -16.46
C LEU A 61 -0.06 -8.86 -16.29
N LYS A 62 0.50 -9.00 -15.10
CA LYS A 62 1.55 -9.98 -14.84
C LYS A 62 1.16 -11.03 -13.84
N TYR A 63 0.30 -10.70 -12.86
CA TYR A 63 -0.06 -11.61 -11.78
C TYR A 63 -1.56 -11.64 -11.58
N GLU A 64 -2.10 -12.83 -11.31
CA GLU A 64 -3.52 -12.95 -10.97
C GLU A 64 -3.83 -12.40 -9.59
N GLN A 65 -2.86 -12.50 -8.68
CA GLN A 65 -3.04 -12.08 -7.29
C GLN A 65 -2.17 -10.87 -7.00
N PRO A 66 -2.57 -10.01 -6.06
CA PRO A 66 -1.69 -8.94 -5.61
C PRO A 66 -0.37 -9.47 -5.09
N VAL A 67 0.68 -8.70 -5.29
CA VAL A 67 2.03 -9.07 -4.90
C VAL A 67 2.34 -8.51 -3.52
N ASP A 68 2.94 -9.34 -2.67
CA ASP A 68 3.40 -8.94 -1.35
C ASP A 68 4.42 -7.82 -1.46
N GLY A 69 4.14 -6.69 -0.82
CA GLY A 69 5.04 -5.54 -0.77
C GLY A 69 5.71 -5.35 0.58
N GLY A 70 5.51 -6.29 1.49
CA GLY A 70 6.15 -6.27 2.80
C GLY A 70 5.16 -6.03 3.93
N VAL A 71 5.59 -6.37 5.14
CA VAL A 71 4.80 -6.14 6.34
C VAL A 71 5.37 -4.95 7.09
N PHE A 72 4.52 -4.32 7.90
CA PHE A 72 4.95 -3.19 8.71
C PHE A 72 4.10 -3.08 9.96
N ASP A 73 4.60 -2.29 10.91
CA ASP A 73 3.92 -2.06 12.17
C ASP A 73 3.63 -0.59 12.34
N VAL A 74 2.55 -0.30 13.05
CA VAL A 74 2.21 1.05 13.46
C VAL A 74 2.47 1.13 14.96
N THR A 75 3.49 1.91 15.34
CA THR A 75 3.93 2.03 16.71
C THR A 75 3.50 3.34 17.37
N ARG A 76 2.94 4.26 16.61
CA ARG A 76 2.43 5.55 17.09
C ARG A 76 1.24 5.96 16.27
N ILE A 77 0.34 6.74 16.88
CA ILE A 77 -0.84 7.27 16.21
C ILE A 77 -0.77 8.77 15.98
N ASP A 78 0.22 9.43 16.57
CA ASP A 78 0.30 10.91 16.57
C ASP A 78 1.14 11.45 15.42
N LYS A 79 1.76 10.60 14.64
CA LYS A 79 2.60 11.01 13.50
C LYS A 79 2.40 10.06 12.32
N PRO A 80 2.65 10.53 11.10
CA PRO A 80 2.59 9.65 9.94
C PRO A 80 3.58 8.50 10.04
N VAL A 81 3.14 7.34 9.59
CA VAL A 81 4.01 6.19 9.40
C VAL A 81 4.55 6.28 7.98
N ILE A 82 5.86 6.19 7.83
CA ILE A 82 6.52 6.21 6.52
C ILE A 82 7.25 4.90 6.36
N ILE A 83 6.81 4.09 5.39
CA ILE A 83 7.28 2.71 5.23
C ILE A 83 7.76 2.50 3.81
N PRO A 84 8.99 2.01 3.61
CA PRO A 84 9.41 1.61 2.26
C PRO A 84 8.67 0.36 1.82
N ILE A 85 8.34 0.32 0.53
CA ILE A 85 7.71 -0.85 -0.08
C ILE A 85 8.81 -1.78 -0.52
N ASN A 86 8.63 -3.07 -0.23
CA ASN A 86 9.60 -4.09 -0.57
C ASN A 86 8.91 -5.18 -1.40
N PRO A 87 8.79 -5.00 -2.73
CA PRO A 87 8.09 -5.98 -3.54
C PRO A 87 8.83 -7.31 -3.55
N LYS A 88 8.10 -8.37 -3.31
CA LYS A 88 8.69 -9.71 -3.27
C LYS A 88 8.84 -10.32 -4.65
N LEU A 89 8.18 -9.74 -5.66
CA LEU A 89 8.27 -10.15 -7.06
C LEU A 89 8.43 -8.90 -7.92
N PRO A 90 9.05 -9.02 -9.11
CA PRO A 90 9.17 -7.86 -10.00
C PRO A 90 7.82 -7.34 -10.45
N ILE A 91 7.65 -6.03 -10.45
CA ILE A 91 6.41 -5.37 -10.85
C ILE A 91 6.60 -4.78 -12.24
N SER A 92 5.68 -5.06 -13.14
CA SER A 92 5.70 -4.47 -14.47
C SER A 92 4.95 -3.15 -14.49
N LYS A 93 3.71 -3.15 -13.96
CA LYS A 93 2.90 -1.94 -13.96
C LYS A 93 1.94 -1.99 -12.78
N ALA A 94 2.23 -1.22 -11.75
CA ALA A 94 1.36 -1.11 -10.61
C ALA A 94 0.16 -0.23 -10.98
N VAL A 95 -1.05 -0.76 -10.77
CA VAL A 95 -2.28 -0.01 -11.02
C VAL A 95 -3.00 0.32 -9.72
N GLY A 96 -2.52 -0.19 -8.61
CA GLY A 96 -3.12 0.07 -7.31
C GLY A 96 -2.38 -0.63 -6.21
N PHE A 97 -2.76 -0.29 -4.98
CA PHE A 97 -2.16 -0.85 -3.78
C PHE A 97 -3.26 -1.09 -2.76
N ALA A 98 -2.99 -1.96 -1.81
CA ALA A 98 -3.93 -2.24 -0.74
C ALA A 98 -3.18 -2.54 0.54
N ILE A 99 -3.87 -2.41 1.67
CA ILE A 99 -3.33 -2.77 2.97
C ILE A 99 -4.34 -3.66 3.69
N THR A 100 -3.83 -4.73 4.26
CA THR A 100 -4.59 -5.67 5.09
C THR A 100 -3.89 -5.84 6.43
N LEU A 101 -4.60 -6.45 7.38
CA LEU A 101 -4.01 -6.86 8.66
C LEU A 101 -3.89 -8.38 8.64
N GLU A 102 -2.66 -8.88 8.76
CA GLU A 102 -2.34 -10.29 8.58
C GLU A 102 -1.71 -10.89 9.83
N GLN A 103 -1.50 -12.19 9.81
CA GLN A 103 -0.72 -12.86 10.85
C GLN A 103 0.72 -12.34 10.84
N PRO A 104 1.47 -12.48 11.93
CA PRO A 104 2.86 -12.03 11.96
C PRO A 104 3.68 -12.66 10.82
N GLY A 105 4.47 -11.81 10.15
CA GLY A 105 5.25 -12.23 8.99
C GLY A 105 4.51 -12.13 7.67
N GLY A 106 3.19 -11.96 7.71
CA GLY A 106 2.39 -11.82 6.50
C GLY A 106 2.07 -13.13 5.82
N VAL A 107 1.50 -13.02 4.62
CA VAL A 107 1.05 -14.17 3.82
C VAL A 107 1.39 -13.91 2.36
N VAL A 108 1.33 -14.96 1.54
CA VAL A 108 1.55 -14.82 0.10
C VAL A 108 0.27 -14.36 -0.61
N VAL A 109 -0.88 -14.89 -0.17
CA VAL A 109 -2.20 -14.51 -0.69
C VAL A 109 -3.10 -14.25 0.50
N SER A 110 -3.69 -13.05 0.52
CA SER A 110 -4.53 -12.65 1.65
C SER A 110 -5.97 -13.11 1.47
N THR A 111 -6.58 -13.50 2.59
CA THR A 111 -8.02 -13.74 2.67
C THR A 111 -8.68 -12.72 3.59
N GLN A 112 -7.93 -11.72 4.06
CA GLN A 112 -8.44 -10.70 4.97
C GLN A 112 -9.11 -9.58 4.21
N PRO A 113 -10.04 -8.87 4.87
CA PRO A 113 -10.66 -7.70 4.24
C PRO A 113 -9.62 -6.63 3.93
N LEU A 114 -9.84 -5.91 2.83
CA LEU A 114 -9.01 -4.76 2.51
C LEU A 114 -9.38 -3.61 3.45
N LEU A 115 -8.38 -3.10 4.16
CA LEU A 115 -8.59 -1.96 5.06
C LEU A 115 -8.45 -0.64 4.32
N LEU A 116 -7.45 -0.56 3.47
CA LEU A 116 -7.18 0.64 2.66
C LEU A 116 -6.90 0.20 1.23
N THR A 117 -7.27 1.06 0.29
CA THR A 117 -6.91 0.88 -1.11
C THR A 117 -6.39 2.20 -1.67
N ALA A 118 -5.48 2.10 -2.61
CA ALA A 118 -4.96 3.25 -3.33
C ALA A 118 -4.96 2.91 -4.81
N PRO A 119 -6.13 2.93 -5.45
CA PRO A 119 -6.22 2.62 -6.87
C PRO A 119 -5.72 3.78 -7.71
N LYS A 120 -5.19 3.47 -8.88
CA LYS A 120 -4.85 4.49 -9.85
C LYS A 120 -6.12 5.25 -10.21
N GLU A 121 -6.06 6.57 -10.07
CA GLU A 121 -7.22 7.38 -10.37
C GLU A 121 -7.35 7.55 -11.87
N ARG A 122 -8.57 7.47 -12.35
CA ARG A 122 -8.85 7.72 -13.75
C ARG A 122 -9.14 9.21 -13.93
N PRO A 123 -8.76 9.78 -15.06
CA PRO A 123 -9.21 11.13 -15.36
C PRO A 123 -10.73 11.16 -15.33
N GLN A 124 -11.28 12.18 -14.70
CA GLN A 124 -12.71 12.36 -14.67
C GLN A 124 -13.20 12.80 -16.03
N ILE A 125 -14.17 12.09 -16.54
CA ILE A 125 -14.84 12.49 -17.78
C ILE A 125 -16.13 13.16 -17.38
N THR A 126 -16.20 14.45 -17.66
CA THR A 126 -17.43 15.20 -17.43
C THR A 126 -18.19 15.29 -18.73
N ILE A 127 -19.38 14.80 -18.69
CA ILE A 127 -20.24 14.83 -19.86
C ILE A 127 -21.29 15.90 -19.70
#